data_6d153182cc7dd32dc03eedd798316532
#
_entry.id   6d153182cc7dd32dc03eedd798316532
#
_cell.length_a   1.000
_cell.length_b   1.000
_cell.length_c   1.000
_cell.angle_alpha   90.00
_cell.angle_beta   90.00
_cell.angle_gamma   90.00
#
_symmetry.space_group_name_H-M   'P 1'
#
loop_
_entity.id
_entity.type
_entity.pdbx_description
1 polymer ?
#
loop_
_entity_poly.entity_id
_entity_poly.type
_entity_poly.pdbx_seq_one_letter_code
_entity_poly.pdbx_strand_id
1 'polypeptide(L)'
;VTQHVLFIVTNAAVIGPHSRKTGFFFAEIAHPFEVLDKAGVAVEFASPAGGWTPYDAYDEKDPAQRDFLASKAFRRLNHSRRLSEVDAADYDAILVPGGLGPMVDIQRNATVQSAVVRAWTTGKLVAAVCHGPCALLGVNLGDGTPFVRGKKLTSFSRKEEYDYARDDVPYELEDALRAEGADYSSAANWQPHVVVDGRLITGQNPASAGPLGKELLSALKDR
;
A
#
# COMPACT_ATOMS: atom_id res chain seq x y z
N VAL A 1 -7.05 -7.36 -23.46
CA VAL A 1 -7.48 -6.15 -22.72
C VAL A 1 -6.33 -5.76 -21.79
N THR A 2 -5.92 -4.49 -21.76
CA THR A 2 -4.88 -4.00 -20.84
C THR A 2 -5.42 -4.02 -19.42
N GLN A 3 -4.68 -4.62 -18.49
CA GLN A 3 -5.04 -4.60 -17.07
C GLN A 3 -4.62 -3.28 -16.44
N HIS A 4 -5.41 -2.80 -15.47
CA HIS A 4 -5.22 -1.51 -14.80
C HIS A 4 -5.09 -1.70 -13.29
N VAL A 5 -4.08 -1.09 -12.70
CA VAL A 5 -3.85 -1.09 -11.25
C VAL A 5 -3.83 0.34 -10.73
N LEU A 6 -4.60 0.59 -9.68
CA LEU A 6 -4.62 1.87 -8.97
C LEU A 6 -3.69 1.80 -7.75
N PHE A 7 -2.70 2.68 -7.69
CA PHE A 7 -1.92 2.91 -6.47
C PHE A 7 -2.57 4.04 -5.68
N ILE A 8 -2.93 3.76 -4.43
CA ILE A 8 -3.46 4.75 -3.48
C ILE A 8 -2.33 5.22 -2.59
N VAL A 9 -1.90 6.46 -2.75
CA VAL A 9 -0.67 7.02 -2.21
C VAL A 9 -0.98 8.14 -1.21
N THR A 10 -0.15 8.28 -0.19
CA THR A 10 -0.28 9.33 0.83
C THR A 10 0.03 10.74 0.29
N ASN A 11 -0.63 11.75 0.86
CA ASN A 11 -0.24 13.16 0.73
C ASN A 11 0.52 13.68 1.96
N ALA A 12 0.67 12.88 3.03
CA ALA A 12 1.29 13.32 4.26
C ALA A 12 2.81 13.45 4.14
N ALA A 13 3.32 14.62 4.48
CA ALA A 13 4.75 14.95 4.41
C ALA A 13 5.47 14.90 5.76
N VAL A 14 4.72 14.79 6.85
CA VAL A 14 5.25 14.75 8.22
C VAL A 14 4.43 13.82 9.09
N ILE A 15 5.05 13.24 10.11
CA ILE A 15 4.42 12.38 11.11
C ILE A 15 5.03 12.63 12.49
N GLY A 16 4.28 12.28 13.52
CA GLY A 16 4.72 12.23 14.90
C GLY A 16 4.89 13.59 15.57
N PRO A 17 5.17 13.58 16.89
CA PRO A 17 5.20 14.78 17.72
C PRO A 17 6.35 15.73 17.36
N HIS A 18 7.37 15.24 16.67
CA HIS A 18 8.55 16.02 16.25
C HIS A 18 8.53 16.38 14.77
N SER A 19 7.38 16.21 14.08
CA SER A 19 7.22 16.51 12.66
C SER A 19 8.29 15.84 11.79
N ARG A 20 8.53 14.56 12.02
CA ARG A 20 9.45 13.76 11.20
C ARG A 20 9.02 13.82 9.75
N LYS A 21 9.91 14.18 8.86
CA LYS A 21 9.64 14.18 7.41
C LYS A 21 9.35 12.76 6.95
N THR A 22 8.36 12.63 6.08
CA THR A 22 7.91 11.34 5.55
C THR A 22 7.19 11.48 4.20
N GLY A 23 6.60 10.43 3.75
CA GLY A 23 5.83 10.30 2.52
C GLY A 23 5.54 8.81 2.28
N PHE A 24 5.40 8.40 1.02
CA PHE A 24 5.48 6.98 0.68
C PHE A 24 6.95 6.53 0.67
N PHE A 25 7.20 5.26 0.98
CA PHE A 25 8.54 4.68 0.87
C PHE A 25 8.85 4.40 -0.60
N PHE A 26 9.91 5.02 -1.14
CA PHE A 26 10.12 5.09 -2.59
C PHE A 26 10.18 3.73 -3.30
N ALA A 27 10.90 2.77 -2.71
CA ALA A 27 11.00 1.40 -3.25
C ALA A 27 9.65 0.69 -3.34
N GLU A 28 8.69 1.04 -2.48
CA GLU A 28 7.38 0.39 -2.43
C GLU A 28 6.40 0.85 -3.52
N ILE A 29 6.77 1.88 -4.26
CA ILE A 29 6.14 2.21 -5.54
C ILE A 29 7.02 1.76 -6.70
N ALA A 30 8.32 2.06 -6.66
CA ALA A 30 9.22 1.81 -7.79
C ALA A 30 9.33 0.32 -8.16
N HIS A 31 9.50 -0.57 -7.17
CA HIS A 31 9.66 -2.00 -7.44
C HIS A 31 8.38 -2.68 -7.99
N PRO A 32 7.20 -2.55 -7.36
CA PRO A 32 6.00 -3.12 -7.97
C PRO A 32 5.62 -2.43 -9.28
N PHE A 33 5.87 -1.12 -9.43
CA PHE A 33 5.67 -0.43 -10.69
C PHE A 33 6.52 -1.05 -11.81
N GLU A 34 7.82 -1.27 -11.57
CA GLU A 34 8.72 -1.89 -12.55
C GLU A 34 8.22 -3.25 -13.03
N VAL A 35 7.74 -4.09 -12.09
CA VAL A 35 7.20 -5.42 -12.40
C VAL A 35 5.96 -5.32 -13.29
N LEU A 36 5.04 -4.43 -12.95
CA LEU A 36 3.77 -4.26 -13.66
C LEU A 36 3.98 -3.59 -15.03
N ASP A 37 4.79 -2.55 -15.10
CA ASP A 37 5.07 -1.80 -16.33
C ASP A 37 5.76 -2.66 -17.38
N LYS A 38 6.76 -3.46 -16.98
CA LYS A 38 7.43 -4.45 -17.87
C LYS A 38 6.47 -5.51 -18.42
N ALA A 39 5.38 -5.77 -17.71
CA ALA A 39 4.34 -6.71 -18.16
C ALA A 39 3.22 -6.04 -18.97
N GLY A 40 3.29 -4.73 -19.21
CA GLY A 40 2.28 -3.98 -19.95
C GLY A 40 1.01 -3.66 -19.17
N VAL A 41 1.06 -3.77 -17.84
CA VAL A 41 -0.06 -3.38 -16.95
C VAL A 41 -0.04 -1.86 -16.78
N ALA A 42 -1.19 -1.22 -16.98
CA ALA A 42 -1.32 0.21 -16.78
C ALA A 42 -1.42 0.54 -15.28
N VAL A 43 -0.61 1.49 -14.83
CA VAL A 43 -0.63 1.95 -13.43
C VAL A 43 -1.09 3.40 -13.38
N GLU A 44 -2.08 3.65 -12.53
CA GLU A 44 -2.59 4.99 -12.20
C GLU A 44 -2.40 5.28 -10.71
N PHE A 45 -2.45 6.57 -10.36
CA PHE A 45 -2.19 7.04 -9.00
C PHE A 45 -3.33 7.92 -8.52
N ALA A 46 -3.79 7.65 -7.31
CA ALA A 46 -4.70 8.52 -6.58
C ALA A 46 -4.21 8.72 -5.14
N SER A 47 -4.61 9.81 -4.54
CA SER A 47 -4.31 10.10 -3.14
C SER A 47 -5.53 10.76 -2.47
N PRO A 48 -5.64 10.75 -1.14
CA PRO A 48 -6.79 11.35 -0.45
C PRO A 48 -7.12 12.77 -0.91
N ALA A 49 -6.10 13.63 -1.03
CA ALA A 49 -6.28 15.03 -1.44
C ALA A 49 -6.10 15.29 -2.94
N GLY A 50 -5.52 14.33 -3.68
CA GLY A 50 -5.03 14.56 -5.03
C GLY A 50 -3.74 15.40 -5.06
N GLY A 51 -3.14 15.54 -6.24
CA GLY A 51 -1.96 16.37 -6.44
C GLY A 51 -0.66 15.75 -5.92
N TRP A 52 0.16 16.57 -5.26
CA TRP A 52 1.50 16.20 -4.84
C TRP A 52 1.51 15.12 -3.75
N THR A 53 2.42 14.15 -3.94
CA THR A 53 2.66 13.04 -3.02
C THR A 53 4.12 13.03 -2.59
N PRO A 54 4.43 13.31 -1.32
CA PRO A 54 5.80 13.29 -0.81
C PRO A 54 6.35 11.87 -0.72
N TYR A 55 7.66 11.74 -0.83
CA TYR A 55 8.35 10.46 -0.69
C TYR A 55 9.47 10.49 0.33
N ASP A 56 9.87 9.31 0.77
CA ASP A 56 10.99 9.07 1.68
C ASP A 56 11.86 7.92 1.16
N ALA A 57 13.09 7.82 1.68
CA ALA A 57 14.01 6.71 1.46
C ALA A 57 14.33 6.42 -0.03
N TYR A 58 14.45 7.47 -0.85
CA TYR A 58 14.96 7.30 -2.21
C TYR A 58 16.43 6.85 -2.20
N ASP A 59 16.71 5.76 -2.92
CA ASP A 59 18.07 5.26 -3.12
C ASP A 59 18.49 5.45 -4.59
N GLU A 60 19.42 6.37 -4.82
CA GLU A 60 19.98 6.65 -6.14
C GLU A 60 20.79 5.48 -6.74
N LYS A 61 21.20 4.51 -5.92
CA LYS A 61 21.94 3.32 -6.36
C LYS A 61 21.03 2.23 -6.89
N ASP A 62 19.75 2.29 -6.55
CA ASP A 62 18.75 1.32 -7.03
C ASP A 62 18.27 1.71 -8.45
N PRO A 63 18.55 0.88 -9.48
CA PRO A 63 18.14 1.19 -10.85
C PRO A 63 16.63 1.38 -11.02
N ALA A 64 15.81 0.55 -10.37
CA ALA A 64 14.34 0.65 -10.47
C ALA A 64 13.83 1.99 -9.93
N GLN A 65 14.43 2.46 -8.83
CA GLN A 65 14.07 3.75 -8.24
C GLN A 65 14.50 4.93 -9.14
N ARG A 66 15.70 4.88 -9.71
CA ARG A 66 16.16 5.92 -10.67
C ARG A 66 15.26 5.98 -11.90
N ASP A 67 14.97 4.82 -12.48
CA ASP A 67 14.16 4.71 -13.69
C ASP A 67 12.74 5.22 -13.43
N PHE A 68 12.15 4.85 -12.31
CA PHE A 68 10.84 5.36 -11.90
C PHE A 68 10.86 6.88 -11.70
N LEU A 69 11.85 7.43 -10.97
CA LEU A 69 11.97 8.87 -10.75
C LEU A 69 12.06 9.66 -12.06
N ALA A 70 12.78 9.14 -13.06
CA ALA A 70 12.92 9.75 -14.39
C ALA A 70 11.69 9.57 -15.29
N SER A 71 10.75 8.71 -14.93
CA SER A 71 9.64 8.27 -15.77
C SER A 71 8.50 9.30 -15.89
N LYS A 72 7.67 9.10 -16.92
CA LYS A 72 6.38 9.82 -17.01
C LYS A 72 5.41 9.40 -15.89
N ALA A 73 5.56 8.19 -15.36
CA ALA A 73 4.73 7.69 -14.27
C ALA A 73 4.97 8.48 -12.98
N PHE A 74 6.21 8.81 -12.64
CA PHE A 74 6.52 9.66 -11.49
C PHE A 74 5.91 11.07 -11.62
N ARG A 75 5.91 11.64 -12.83
CA ARG A 75 5.22 12.91 -13.06
C ARG A 75 3.71 12.80 -12.84
N ARG A 76 3.08 11.70 -13.29
CA ARG A 76 1.65 11.45 -13.00
C ARG A 76 1.38 11.26 -11.51
N LEU A 77 2.28 10.57 -10.79
CA LEU A 77 2.18 10.40 -9.34
C LEU A 77 2.16 11.76 -8.61
N ASN A 78 3.01 12.71 -9.01
CA ASN A 78 3.03 14.07 -8.44
C ASN A 78 1.82 14.94 -8.84
N HIS A 79 0.96 14.44 -9.71
CA HIS A 79 -0.33 15.00 -10.07
C HIS A 79 -1.42 13.95 -9.89
N SER A 80 -1.36 13.23 -8.78
CA SER A 80 -2.29 12.14 -8.49
C SER A 80 -3.73 12.61 -8.51
N ARG A 81 -4.63 11.72 -8.93
CA ARG A 81 -6.07 11.99 -8.91
C ARG A 81 -6.55 12.08 -7.46
N ARG A 82 -7.57 12.90 -7.20
CA ARG A 82 -8.26 12.86 -5.92
C ARG A 82 -9.02 11.53 -5.81
N LEU A 83 -8.80 10.78 -4.72
CA LEU A 83 -9.37 9.42 -4.59
C LEU A 83 -10.89 9.41 -4.61
N SER A 84 -11.56 10.47 -4.11
CA SER A 84 -13.02 10.59 -4.17
C SER A 84 -13.61 10.73 -5.58
N GLU A 85 -12.75 10.98 -6.60
CA GLU A 85 -13.13 11.13 -8.01
C GLU A 85 -12.80 9.85 -8.82
N VAL A 86 -12.37 8.78 -8.13
CA VAL A 86 -11.94 7.52 -8.75
C VAL A 86 -12.86 6.39 -8.29
N ASP A 87 -13.40 5.59 -9.22
CA ASP A 87 -14.09 4.35 -8.87
C ASP A 87 -13.08 3.18 -8.88
N ALA A 88 -12.84 2.58 -7.72
CA ALA A 88 -11.94 1.44 -7.60
C ALA A 88 -12.42 0.20 -8.40
N ALA A 89 -13.68 0.14 -8.79
CA ALA A 89 -14.22 -0.92 -9.64
C ALA A 89 -13.73 -0.86 -11.10
N ASP A 90 -13.24 0.29 -11.54
CA ASP A 90 -12.69 0.47 -12.90
C ASP A 90 -11.30 -0.17 -13.06
N TYR A 91 -10.68 -0.59 -11.97
CA TYR A 91 -9.36 -1.22 -11.93
C TYR A 91 -9.46 -2.73 -11.67
N ASP A 92 -8.44 -3.48 -12.07
CA ASP A 92 -8.32 -4.91 -11.78
C ASP A 92 -7.74 -5.16 -10.38
N ALA A 93 -7.00 -4.18 -9.87
CA ALA A 93 -6.43 -4.19 -8.53
C ALA A 93 -6.27 -2.78 -7.97
N ILE A 94 -6.26 -2.69 -6.63
CA ILE A 94 -5.72 -1.54 -5.89
C ILE A 94 -4.47 -1.97 -5.13
N LEU A 95 -3.48 -1.08 -5.00
CA LEU A 95 -2.28 -1.28 -4.21
C LEU A 95 -2.04 -0.06 -3.32
N VAL A 96 -1.83 -0.30 -2.02
CA VAL A 96 -1.49 0.76 -1.05
C VAL A 96 -0.03 0.59 -0.62
N PRO A 97 0.89 1.43 -1.13
CA PRO A 97 2.27 1.45 -0.67
C PRO A 97 2.35 1.97 0.77
N GLY A 98 3.45 1.65 1.44
CA GLY A 98 3.71 2.15 2.78
C GLY A 98 4.59 3.41 2.81
N GLY A 99 5.54 3.42 3.71
CA GLY A 99 6.13 4.61 4.30
C GLY A 99 5.31 5.02 5.52
N LEU A 100 5.75 6.03 6.27
CA LEU A 100 5.02 6.47 7.46
C LEU A 100 3.83 7.39 7.15
N GLY A 101 3.81 8.00 5.96
CA GLY A 101 2.72 8.89 5.53
C GLY A 101 1.32 8.25 5.61
N PRO A 102 1.12 7.00 5.17
CA PRO A 102 -0.16 6.29 5.30
C PRO A 102 -0.74 6.26 6.71
N MET A 103 0.12 6.22 7.72
CA MET A 103 -0.31 6.25 9.13
C MET A 103 -0.91 7.61 9.55
N VAL A 104 -0.80 8.63 8.70
CA VAL A 104 -1.37 9.97 8.93
C VAL A 104 -2.70 10.15 8.21
N ASP A 105 -2.75 9.92 6.89
CA ASP A 105 -3.88 10.34 6.05
C ASP A 105 -4.63 9.20 5.34
N ILE A 106 -4.07 7.99 5.33
CA ILE A 106 -4.72 6.80 4.75
C ILE A 106 -5.44 5.98 5.83
N GLN A 107 -4.79 5.82 6.98
CA GLN A 107 -5.37 5.07 8.07
C GLN A 107 -6.75 5.64 8.47
N ARG A 108 -7.77 4.76 8.58
CA ARG A 108 -9.16 5.12 8.94
C ARG A 108 -9.79 6.24 8.09
N ASN A 109 -9.25 6.49 6.90
CA ASN A 109 -9.81 7.45 5.96
C ASN A 109 -11.04 6.85 5.27
N ALA A 110 -12.18 7.52 5.39
CA ALA A 110 -13.46 7.01 4.87
C ALA A 110 -13.45 6.79 3.34
N THR A 111 -12.76 7.65 2.59
CA THR A 111 -12.64 7.51 1.13
C THR A 111 -11.78 6.31 0.76
N VAL A 112 -10.68 6.08 1.50
CA VAL A 112 -9.83 4.89 1.32
C VAL A 112 -10.58 3.62 1.68
N GLN A 113 -11.30 3.62 2.81
CA GLN A 113 -12.14 2.48 3.21
C GLN A 113 -13.19 2.16 2.16
N SER A 114 -13.85 3.19 1.60
CA SER A 114 -14.82 3.03 0.52
C SER A 114 -14.18 2.44 -0.74
N ALA A 115 -12.96 2.84 -1.10
CA ALA A 115 -12.23 2.29 -2.23
C ALA A 115 -11.88 0.81 -2.01
N VAL A 116 -11.45 0.43 -0.80
CA VAL A 116 -11.20 -0.99 -0.44
C VAL A 116 -12.48 -1.81 -0.53
N VAL A 117 -13.58 -1.34 0.07
CA VAL A 117 -14.90 -2.00 -0.02
C VAL A 117 -15.32 -2.16 -1.47
N ARG A 118 -15.22 -1.10 -2.26
CA ARG A 118 -15.61 -1.09 -3.67
C ARG A 118 -14.81 -2.09 -4.50
N ALA A 119 -13.47 -2.08 -4.36
CA ALA A 119 -12.60 -3.05 -5.02
C ALA A 119 -12.97 -4.49 -4.61
N TRP A 120 -13.11 -4.75 -3.32
CA TRP A 120 -13.39 -6.08 -2.81
C TRP A 120 -14.74 -6.62 -3.25
N THR A 121 -15.81 -5.83 -3.12
CA THR A 121 -17.19 -6.25 -3.46
C THR A 121 -17.41 -6.43 -4.97
N THR A 122 -16.61 -5.76 -5.79
CA THR A 122 -16.61 -5.95 -7.26
C THR A 122 -15.60 -7.00 -7.72
N GLY A 123 -15.04 -7.76 -6.78
CA GLY A 123 -14.19 -8.90 -7.09
C GLY A 123 -12.75 -8.55 -7.45
N LYS A 124 -12.26 -7.33 -7.22
CA LYS A 124 -10.90 -6.91 -7.58
C LYS A 124 -9.85 -7.39 -6.57
N LEU A 125 -8.57 -7.33 -6.95
CA LEU A 125 -7.46 -7.60 -6.05
C LEU A 125 -7.21 -6.38 -5.14
N VAL A 126 -6.84 -6.67 -3.89
CA VAL A 126 -6.42 -5.66 -2.91
C VAL A 126 -5.01 -6.01 -2.44
N ALA A 127 -4.07 -5.10 -2.65
CA ALA A 127 -2.69 -5.27 -2.24
C ALA A 127 -2.24 -4.11 -1.34
N ALA A 128 -1.37 -4.41 -0.37
CA ALA A 128 -0.78 -3.40 0.51
C ALA A 128 0.57 -3.86 1.07
N VAL A 129 1.50 -2.95 1.32
CA VAL A 129 2.84 -3.30 1.82
C VAL A 129 3.27 -2.35 2.94
N CYS A 130 4.09 -2.86 3.87
CA CYS A 130 4.71 -2.10 4.97
C CYS A 130 3.64 -1.47 5.89
N HIS A 131 3.52 -0.14 5.93
CA HIS A 131 2.43 0.55 6.63
C HIS A 131 1.15 0.67 5.79
N GLY A 132 1.19 0.34 4.50
CA GLY A 132 0.01 0.36 3.61
C GLY A 132 -1.20 -0.42 4.12
N PRO A 133 -1.06 -1.59 4.79
CA PRO A 133 -2.18 -2.31 5.38
C PRO A 133 -2.99 -1.54 6.43
N CYS A 134 -2.54 -0.37 6.91
CA CYS A 134 -3.36 0.53 7.72
C CYS A 134 -4.66 0.95 7.01
N ALA A 135 -4.68 0.92 5.67
CA ALA A 135 -5.87 1.14 4.84
C ALA A 135 -6.99 0.13 5.08
N LEU A 136 -6.67 -1.04 5.65
CA LEU A 136 -7.63 -2.12 5.91
C LEU A 136 -8.33 -1.99 7.28
N LEU A 137 -7.77 -1.16 8.17
CA LEU A 137 -8.32 -0.95 9.51
C LEU A 137 -9.68 -0.23 9.47
N GLY A 138 -10.64 -0.77 10.21
CA GLY A 138 -11.99 -0.23 10.28
C GLY A 138 -12.82 -0.43 9.02
N VAL A 139 -12.30 -1.13 8.02
CA VAL A 139 -13.08 -1.49 6.83
C VAL A 139 -14.12 -2.54 7.21
N ASN A 140 -15.37 -2.33 6.75
CA ASN A 140 -16.50 -3.23 6.99
C ASN A 140 -17.29 -3.42 5.68
N LEU A 141 -17.66 -4.67 5.39
CA LEU A 141 -18.40 -5.01 4.17
C LEU A 141 -19.93 -4.89 4.35
N GLY A 142 -20.39 -4.34 5.47
CA GLY A 142 -21.82 -4.11 5.74
C GLY A 142 -22.45 -5.06 6.76
N ASP A 143 -21.70 -6.06 7.25
CA ASP A 143 -22.18 -7.05 8.25
C ASP A 143 -21.74 -6.74 9.70
N GLY A 144 -21.05 -5.62 9.91
CA GLY A 144 -20.49 -5.23 11.22
C GLY A 144 -19.17 -5.92 11.56
N THR A 145 -18.67 -6.82 10.71
CA THR A 145 -17.42 -7.55 10.94
C THR A 145 -16.25 -6.81 10.31
N PRO A 146 -15.11 -6.62 11.03
CA PRO A 146 -13.90 -6.07 10.43
C PRO A 146 -13.44 -6.88 9.21
N PHE A 147 -13.10 -6.18 8.13
CA PHE A 147 -12.65 -6.79 6.87
C PHE A 147 -11.50 -7.79 7.06
N VAL A 148 -10.56 -7.47 7.94
CA VAL A 148 -9.37 -8.28 8.19
C VAL A 148 -9.62 -9.51 9.05
N ARG A 149 -10.78 -9.63 9.69
CA ARG A 149 -11.07 -10.76 10.60
C ARG A 149 -10.94 -12.08 9.88
N GLY A 150 -10.07 -12.96 10.41
CA GLY A 150 -9.81 -14.32 9.89
C GLY A 150 -9.02 -14.34 8.58
N LYS A 151 -8.62 -13.17 8.02
CA LYS A 151 -7.77 -13.14 6.84
C LYS A 151 -6.30 -13.27 7.22
N LYS A 152 -5.58 -14.05 6.44
CA LYS A 152 -4.12 -14.14 6.53
C LYS A 152 -3.51 -12.88 5.91
N LEU A 153 -2.65 -12.22 6.65
CA LEU A 153 -1.98 -11.00 6.18
C LEU A 153 -0.69 -10.71 6.94
N THR A 154 0.05 -9.74 6.44
CA THR A 154 1.21 -9.14 7.08
C THR A 154 1.20 -7.62 6.92
N SER A 155 2.04 -6.95 7.65
CA SER A 155 2.34 -5.52 7.55
C SER A 155 3.72 -5.25 8.13
N PHE A 156 4.14 -3.98 8.19
CA PHE A 156 5.31 -3.61 8.96
C PHE A 156 5.17 -4.13 10.37
N SER A 157 6.16 -4.94 10.82
CA SER A 157 6.04 -5.68 12.07
C SER A 157 6.35 -4.78 13.27
N ARG A 158 5.78 -5.13 14.43
CA ARG A 158 6.08 -4.43 15.69
C ARG A 158 7.57 -4.44 16.04
N LYS A 159 8.29 -5.51 15.66
CA LYS A 159 9.73 -5.57 15.88
C LYS A 159 10.50 -4.58 15.01
N GLU A 160 10.10 -4.43 13.74
CA GLU A 160 10.70 -3.43 12.86
C GLU A 160 10.34 -2.02 13.31
N GLU A 161 9.09 -1.79 13.72
CA GLU A 161 8.62 -0.50 14.21
C GLU A 161 9.37 -0.01 15.45
N TYR A 162 9.70 -0.94 16.35
CA TYR A 162 10.43 -0.64 17.58
C TYR A 162 11.75 0.07 17.31
N ASP A 163 12.47 -0.35 16.26
CA ASP A 163 13.77 0.21 15.90
C ASP A 163 13.67 1.36 14.88
N TYR A 164 12.51 1.51 14.23
CA TYR A 164 12.36 2.43 13.10
C TYR A 164 11.59 3.71 13.44
N ALA A 165 10.36 3.60 13.93
CA ALA A 165 9.47 4.75 14.04
C ALA A 165 8.45 4.67 15.20
N ARG A 166 8.67 3.81 16.20
CA ARG A 166 7.74 3.58 17.31
C ARG A 166 7.22 4.88 17.96
N ASP A 167 8.09 5.86 18.11
CA ASP A 167 7.73 7.12 18.79
C ASP A 167 7.03 8.13 17.87
N ASP A 168 6.98 7.83 16.56
CA ASP A 168 6.35 8.69 15.56
C ASP A 168 4.98 8.19 15.13
N VAL A 169 4.75 6.86 15.12
CA VAL A 169 3.46 6.29 14.70
C VAL A 169 2.39 6.45 15.79
N PRO A 170 1.12 6.64 15.40
CA PRO A 170 0.04 6.82 16.38
C PRO A 170 -0.32 5.53 17.14
N TYR A 171 0.07 4.36 16.60
CA TYR A 171 -0.13 3.03 17.18
C TYR A 171 0.71 1.99 16.42
N GLU A 172 0.93 0.83 17.03
CA GLU A 172 1.57 -0.33 16.40
C GLU A 172 0.61 -1.00 15.41
N LEU A 173 0.95 -0.98 14.12
CA LEU A 173 0.06 -1.49 13.06
C LEU A 173 -0.23 -2.98 13.19
N GLU A 174 0.78 -3.80 13.51
CA GLU A 174 0.60 -5.23 13.77
C GLU A 174 -0.44 -5.47 14.86
N ASP A 175 -0.34 -4.76 15.99
CA ASP A 175 -1.25 -4.93 17.11
C ASP A 175 -2.69 -4.51 16.74
N ALA A 176 -2.84 -3.44 15.97
CA ALA A 176 -4.15 -2.99 15.52
C ALA A 176 -4.82 -4.01 14.57
N LEU A 177 -4.06 -4.58 13.63
CA LEU A 177 -4.58 -5.62 12.71
C LEU A 177 -4.96 -6.90 13.47
N ARG A 178 -4.13 -7.33 14.42
CA ARG A 178 -4.46 -8.47 15.30
C ARG A 178 -5.71 -8.21 16.16
N ALA A 179 -5.85 -7.00 16.69
CA ALA A 179 -7.02 -6.62 17.48
C ALA A 179 -8.32 -6.66 16.67
N GLU A 180 -8.28 -6.37 15.37
CA GLU A 180 -9.41 -6.53 14.46
C GLU A 180 -9.62 -7.99 14.00
N GLY A 181 -8.78 -8.93 14.45
CA GLY A 181 -8.94 -10.37 14.24
C GLY A 181 -8.22 -10.93 13.02
N ALA A 182 -7.21 -10.25 12.51
CA ALA A 182 -6.36 -10.76 11.43
C ALA A 182 -5.54 -12.00 11.89
N ASP A 183 -5.39 -12.97 10.99
CA ASP A 183 -4.43 -14.07 11.10
C ASP A 183 -3.07 -13.55 10.59
N TYR A 184 -2.38 -12.84 11.46
CA TYR A 184 -1.16 -12.10 11.13
C TYR A 184 0.09 -12.97 11.25
N SER A 185 0.98 -12.84 10.26
CA SER A 185 2.32 -13.44 10.29
C SER A 185 3.41 -12.45 9.91
N SER A 186 4.63 -12.67 10.38
CA SER A 186 5.82 -11.91 9.99
C SER A 186 7.05 -12.80 9.90
N ALA A 187 8.00 -12.42 9.05
CA ALA A 187 9.36 -12.94 9.01
C ALA A 187 10.30 -12.13 9.92
N ALA A 188 11.59 -12.44 9.90
CA ALA A 188 12.61 -11.64 10.57
C ALA A 188 12.64 -10.21 10.02
N ASN A 189 13.09 -9.26 10.85
CA ASN A 189 13.17 -7.84 10.47
C ASN A 189 13.88 -7.65 9.13
N TRP A 190 13.30 -6.81 8.27
CA TRP A 190 13.84 -6.42 6.97
C TRP A 190 13.99 -7.57 5.95
N GLN A 191 13.52 -8.78 6.27
CA GLN A 191 13.45 -9.88 5.31
C GLN A 191 12.15 -9.80 4.52
N PRO A 192 12.15 -10.19 3.22
CA PRO A 192 10.93 -10.20 2.44
C PRO A 192 9.94 -11.23 2.99
N HIS A 193 8.70 -10.79 3.15
CA HIS A 193 7.57 -11.65 3.53
C HIS A 193 6.31 -11.15 2.85
N VAL A 194 5.72 -12.00 2.03
CA VAL A 194 4.45 -11.72 1.32
C VAL A 194 3.43 -12.79 1.70
N VAL A 195 2.23 -12.36 2.01
CA VAL A 195 1.10 -13.23 2.33
C VAL A 195 0.02 -13.02 1.28
N VAL A 196 -0.44 -14.12 0.69
CA VAL A 196 -1.55 -14.15 -0.26
C VAL A 196 -2.71 -14.91 0.38
N ASP A 197 -3.84 -14.25 0.51
CA ASP A 197 -5.09 -14.83 0.98
C ASP A 197 -6.20 -14.53 -0.04
N GLY A 198 -6.33 -15.41 -1.00
CA GLY A 198 -7.24 -15.23 -2.13
C GLY A 198 -6.92 -13.94 -2.90
N ARG A 199 -7.80 -12.94 -2.78
CA ARG A 199 -7.64 -11.66 -3.47
C ARG A 199 -6.93 -10.59 -2.65
N LEU A 200 -6.54 -10.88 -1.41
CA LEU A 200 -5.75 -10.01 -0.56
C LEU A 200 -4.27 -10.41 -0.63
N ILE A 201 -3.40 -9.45 -0.97
CA ILE A 201 -1.95 -9.65 -1.09
C ILE A 201 -1.25 -8.61 -0.23
N THR A 202 -0.52 -9.04 0.79
CA THR A 202 0.16 -8.11 1.70
C THR A 202 1.65 -8.41 1.80
N GLY A 203 2.46 -7.36 1.94
CA GLY A 203 3.91 -7.43 2.13
C GLY A 203 4.34 -6.74 3.41
N GLN A 204 5.37 -7.28 4.08
CA GLN A 204 5.75 -6.83 5.41
C GLN A 204 6.50 -5.50 5.41
N ASN A 205 7.39 -5.25 4.44
CA ASN A 205 8.40 -4.21 4.51
C ASN A 205 8.90 -3.83 3.11
N PRO A 206 9.81 -2.85 2.96
CA PRO A 206 10.34 -2.47 1.65
C PRO A 206 10.96 -3.62 0.85
N ALA A 207 11.61 -4.59 1.52
CA ALA A 207 12.16 -5.76 0.86
C ALA A 207 11.08 -6.67 0.24
N SER A 208 9.84 -6.55 0.71
CA SER A 208 8.68 -7.29 0.20
C SER A 208 8.05 -6.65 -1.04
N ALA A 209 8.40 -5.41 -1.39
CA ALA A 209 7.71 -4.64 -2.43
C ALA A 209 7.82 -5.28 -3.83
N GLY A 210 9.03 -5.69 -4.23
CA GLY A 210 9.24 -6.40 -5.49
C GLY A 210 8.55 -7.77 -5.54
N PRO A 211 8.74 -8.64 -4.54
CA PRO A 211 7.98 -9.88 -4.41
C PRO A 211 6.46 -9.69 -4.46
N LEU A 212 5.91 -8.70 -3.73
CA LEU A 212 4.49 -8.38 -3.77
C LEU A 212 4.03 -7.98 -5.19
N GLY A 213 4.82 -7.19 -5.90
CA GLY A 213 4.54 -6.84 -7.30
C GLY A 213 4.45 -8.07 -8.21
N LYS A 214 5.29 -9.08 -7.98
CA LYS A 214 5.26 -10.36 -8.72
C LYS A 214 4.02 -11.19 -8.40
N GLU A 215 3.64 -11.30 -7.13
CA GLU A 215 2.42 -11.98 -6.70
C GLU A 215 1.16 -11.28 -7.26
N LEU A 216 1.14 -9.95 -7.23
CA LEU A 216 0.06 -9.17 -7.82
C LEU A 216 -0.05 -9.41 -9.33
N LEU A 217 1.07 -9.39 -10.05
CA LEU A 217 1.10 -9.69 -11.48
C LEU A 217 0.63 -11.11 -11.79
N SER A 218 1.04 -12.11 -10.98
CA SER A 218 0.57 -13.49 -11.12
C SER A 218 -0.95 -13.56 -10.95
N ALA A 219 -1.47 -12.98 -9.87
CA ALA A 219 -2.91 -12.98 -9.58
C ALA A 219 -3.73 -12.22 -10.64
N LEU A 220 -3.15 -11.21 -11.29
CA LEU A 220 -3.79 -10.51 -12.43
C LEU A 220 -3.89 -11.41 -13.67
N LYS A 221 -2.89 -12.24 -13.95
CA LYS A 221 -2.88 -13.14 -15.11
C LYS A 221 -3.85 -14.30 -14.99
N ASP A 222 -4.18 -14.69 -13.78
CA ASP A 222 -5.08 -15.81 -13.49
C ASP A 222 -6.57 -15.42 -13.60
N ARG A 223 -6.86 -14.19 -14.08
CA ARG A 223 -8.20 -13.59 -14.22
C ARG A 223 -8.51 -13.27 -15.67
#